data_cd07f4ab45e14678343b96e0abb7174e
#
_entry.id   cd07f4ab45e14678343b96e0abb7174e
#
_cell.length_a   1.000
_cell.length_b   1.000
_cell.length_c   1.000
_cell.angle_alpha   90.00
_cell.angle_beta   90.00
_cell.angle_gamma   90.00
#
_symmetry.space_group_name_H-M   'P 1'
#
loop_
_entity.id
_entity.type
_entity.pdbx_description
1 polymer ?
#
loop_
_entity_poly.entity_id
_entity_poly.type
_entity_poly.pdbx_seq_one_letter_code
_entity_poly.pdbx_strand_id
1 'polypeptide(L)'
;MRKGDFSMIYFDNAATTRQKPNEVVQAVTEALCLLGNAGRGAHEATLQASRTIYDTRRKLAEFFHAESPERMVFTGNATESLNIAIKGLLNPGDHVITTQLEHNSVLRPLYEMEEKGVELTIVKADVQGRCSIADMEAAIRPETKAIICTHGSNVTGNLVDIAAIGAMTQKYGILF
;
A
#
# COMPACT_ATOMS: atom_id res chain seq x y z
N MET A 1 -21.62 37.04 -17.23
CA MET A 1 -20.77 37.10 -16.02
C MET A 1 -19.79 35.92 -16.07
N ARG A 2 -18.52 36.15 -16.38
CA ARG A 2 -17.48 35.11 -16.29
C ARG A 2 -17.25 34.85 -14.79
N LYS A 3 -17.59 33.66 -14.30
CA LYS A 3 -17.18 33.22 -12.96
C LYS A 3 -15.68 33.26 -12.90
N GLY A 4 -15.13 34.06 -11.99
CA GLY A 4 -13.70 34.16 -11.76
C GLY A 4 -13.12 32.78 -11.52
N ASP A 5 -12.09 32.46 -12.31
CA ASP A 5 -11.31 31.24 -12.18
C ASP A 5 -10.49 31.38 -10.89
N PHE A 6 -11.10 31.05 -9.75
CA PHE A 6 -10.36 30.86 -8.52
C PHE A 6 -9.56 29.57 -8.71
N SER A 7 -8.30 29.69 -9.14
CA SER A 7 -7.37 28.57 -9.15
C SER A 7 -7.20 28.08 -7.72
N MET A 8 -8.00 27.09 -7.36
CA MET A 8 -7.88 26.45 -6.05
C MET A 8 -6.55 25.76 -5.94
N ILE A 9 -5.73 26.13 -4.97
CA ILE A 9 -4.54 25.40 -4.59
C ILE A 9 -5.00 24.16 -3.82
N TYR A 10 -4.65 22.95 -4.31
CA TYR A 10 -5.07 21.69 -3.72
C TYR A 10 -3.86 20.89 -3.22
N PHE A 11 -3.72 20.77 -1.91
CA PHE A 11 -2.62 20.08 -1.24
C PHE A 11 -2.98 18.73 -0.63
N ASP A 12 -4.15 18.18 -0.98
CA ASP A 12 -4.66 16.92 -0.41
C ASP A 12 -4.71 15.77 -1.42
N ASN A 13 -3.80 15.76 -2.39
CA ASN A 13 -3.71 14.66 -3.37
C ASN A 13 -3.31 13.32 -2.74
N ALA A 14 -2.70 13.33 -1.55
CA ALA A 14 -2.39 12.12 -0.78
C ALA A 14 -3.65 11.39 -0.32
N ALA A 15 -4.72 12.12 0.04
CA ALA A 15 -6.01 11.53 0.36
C ALA A 15 -6.74 11.07 -0.90
N THR A 16 -6.82 11.93 -1.92
CA THR A 16 -7.38 11.59 -3.24
C THR A 16 -6.90 12.57 -4.30
N THR A 17 -6.56 12.08 -5.47
CA THR A 17 -6.22 12.92 -6.63
C THR A 17 -7.44 13.73 -7.04
N ARG A 18 -7.36 15.06 -6.98
CA ARG A 18 -8.48 15.95 -7.36
C ARG A 18 -8.80 15.85 -8.84
N GLN A 19 -7.78 16.01 -9.68
CA GLN A 19 -7.93 15.97 -11.13
C GLN A 19 -7.59 14.60 -11.66
N LYS A 20 -8.60 13.84 -12.06
CA LYS A 20 -8.40 12.52 -12.67
C LYS A 20 -7.94 12.72 -14.12
N PRO A 21 -6.98 11.92 -14.62
CA PRO A 21 -6.70 11.85 -16.06
C PRO A 21 -7.97 11.51 -16.86
N ASN A 22 -8.11 12.08 -18.06
CA ASN A 22 -9.28 11.83 -18.89
C ASN A 22 -9.44 10.35 -19.25
N GLU A 23 -8.34 9.65 -19.43
CA GLU A 23 -8.29 8.20 -19.71
C GLU A 23 -8.92 7.39 -18.57
N VAL A 24 -8.71 7.82 -17.32
CA VAL A 24 -9.33 7.17 -16.14
C VAL A 24 -10.83 7.41 -16.14
N VAL A 25 -11.27 8.64 -16.39
CA VAL A 25 -12.70 8.98 -16.44
C VAL A 25 -13.40 8.18 -17.54
N GLN A 26 -12.79 8.13 -18.73
CA GLN A 26 -13.31 7.38 -19.88
C GLN A 26 -13.39 5.88 -19.57
N ALA A 27 -12.31 5.27 -19.07
CA ALA A 27 -12.28 3.84 -18.76
C ALA A 27 -13.33 3.44 -17.72
N VAL A 28 -13.55 4.27 -16.68
CA VAL A 28 -14.60 4.01 -15.69
C VAL A 28 -15.98 4.11 -16.32
N THR A 29 -16.22 5.12 -17.15
CA THR A 29 -17.51 5.29 -17.86
C THR A 29 -17.79 4.11 -18.79
N GLU A 30 -16.81 3.69 -19.59
CA GLU A 30 -16.95 2.52 -20.48
C GLU A 30 -17.20 1.23 -19.67
N ALA A 31 -16.49 1.03 -18.55
CA ALA A 31 -16.70 -0.14 -17.70
C ALA A 31 -18.13 -0.20 -17.16
N LEU A 32 -18.67 0.92 -16.68
CA LEU A 32 -20.04 0.99 -16.16
C LEU A 32 -21.11 0.74 -17.23
N CYS A 33 -20.85 1.14 -18.48
CA CYS A 33 -21.82 1.01 -19.56
C CYS A 33 -21.76 -0.35 -20.27
N LEU A 34 -20.58 -0.99 -20.38
CA LEU A 34 -20.33 -2.09 -21.29
C LEU A 34 -19.98 -3.41 -20.61
N LEU A 35 -19.40 -3.38 -19.40
CA LEU A 35 -18.88 -4.60 -18.76
C LEU A 35 -19.97 -5.32 -17.95
N GLY A 36 -19.92 -6.66 -17.99
CA GLY A 36 -20.73 -7.53 -17.16
C GLY A 36 -20.01 -8.00 -15.89
N ASN A 37 -20.59 -8.97 -15.22
CA ASN A 37 -19.98 -9.59 -14.03
C ASN A 37 -18.80 -10.49 -14.44
N ALA A 38 -17.59 -10.17 -14.03
CA ALA A 38 -16.36 -10.88 -14.39
C ALA A 38 -16.30 -12.34 -13.88
N GLY A 39 -17.14 -12.74 -12.94
CA GLY A 39 -17.08 -14.06 -12.29
C GLY A 39 -18.13 -15.06 -12.77
N ARG A 40 -19.11 -14.64 -13.56
CA ARG A 40 -20.26 -15.50 -13.90
C ARG A 40 -20.78 -15.25 -15.31
N GLY A 41 -20.78 -16.30 -16.11
CA GLY A 41 -21.30 -16.30 -17.47
C GLY A 41 -20.20 -16.40 -18.53
N ALA A 42 -20.62 -16.68 -19.78
CA ALA A 42 -19.72 -16.86 -20.91
C ALA A 42 -20.05 -15.90 -22.08
N HIS A 43 -20.87 -14.88 -21.82
CA HIS A 43 -21.19 -13.86 -22.83
C HIS A 43 -20.09 -12.79 -22.92
N GLU A 44 -20.03 -12.08 -24.03
CA GLU A 44 -18.94 -11.16 -24.37
C GLU A 44 -18.66 -10.11 -23.27
N ALA A 45 -19.69 -9.48 -22.69
CA ALA A 45 -19.51 -8.47 -21.64
C ALA A 45 -18.82 -9.03 -20.39
N THR A 46 -19.10 -10.29 -20.00
CA THR A 46 -18.44 -10.99 -18.90
C THR A 46 -16.99 -11.33 -19.23
N LEU A 47 -16.73 -11.83 -20.43
CA LEU A 47 -15.37 -12.15 -20.87
C LEU A 47 -14.51 -10.90 -20.96
N GLN A 48 -15.07 -9.79 -21.44
CA GLN A 48 -14.37 -8.51 -21.50
C GLN A 48 -14.04 -7.98 -20.10
N ALA A 49 -14.96 -8.09 -19.14
CA ALA A 49 -14.71 -7.72 -17.74
C ALA A 49 -13.56 -8.55 -17.14
N SER A 50 -13.57 -9.87 -17.37
CA SER A 50 -12.53 -10.78 -16.89
C SER A 50 -11.16 -10.47 -17.50
N ARG A 51 -11.11 -10.19 -18.80
CA ARG A 51 -9.88 -9.78 -19.50
C ARG A 51 -9.34 -8.47 -18.93
N THR A 52 -10.21 -7.47 -18.70
CA THR A 52 -9.81 -6.18 -18.13
C THR A 52 -9.16 -6.34 -16.76
N ILE A 53 -9.73 -7.17 -15.88
CA ILE A 53 -9.17 -7.46 -14.56
C ILE A 53 -7.81 -8.17 -14.70
N TYR A 54 -7.72 -9.18 -15.55
CA TYR A 54 -6.49 -9.94 -15.75
C TYR A 54 -5.36 -9.06 -16.33
N ASP A 55 -5.66 -8.25 -17.35
CA ASP A 55 -4.69 -7.32 -17.96
C ASP A 55 -4.22 -6.27 -16.95
N THR A 56 -5.10 -5.82 -16.05
CA THR A 56 -4.70 -4.91 -14.98
C THR A 56 -3.75 -5.59 -14.01
N ARG A 57 -4.03 -6.83 -13.59
CA ARG A 57 -3.11 -7.63 -12.77
C ARG A 57 -1.76 -7.82 -13.43
N ARG A 58 -1.74 -8.14 -14.73
CA ARG A 58 -0.51 -8.31 -15.50
C ARG A 58 0.33 -7.04 -15.51
N LYS A 59 -0.27 -5.88 -15.82
CA LYS A 59 0.41 -4.58 -15.80
C LYS A 59 0.95 -4.22 -14.41
N LEU A 60 0.20 -4.51 -13.35
CA LEU A 60 0.67 -4.28 -11.98
C LEU A 60 1.80 -5.24 -11.59
N ALA A 61 1.72 -6.51 -12.00
CA ALA A 61 2.80 -7.48 -11.77
C ALA A 61 4.08 -7.04 -12.49
N GLU A 62 4.00 -6.58 -13.73
CA GLU A 62 5.14 -6.01 -14.47
C GLU A 62 5.70 -4.77 -13.74
N PHE A 63 4.84 -3.86 -13.31
CA PHE A 63 5.25 -2.61 -12.64
C PHE A 63 5.93 -2.84 -11.29
N PHE A 64 5.44 -3.79 -10.50
CA PHE A 64 5.99 -4.13 -9.19
C PHE A 64 6.99 -5.28 -9.21
N HIS A 65 7.36 -5.79 -10.39
CA HIS A 65 8.25 -6.95 -10.57
C HIS A 65 7.79 -8.19 -9.78
N ALA A 66 6.46 -8.39 -9.69
CA ALA A 66 5.90 -9.58 -9.09
C ALA A 66 6.07 -10.79 -10.03
N GLU A 67 6.21 -11.99 -9.46
CA GLU A 67 6.47 -13.22 -10.21
C GLU A 67 5.35 -13.58 -11.20
N SER A 68 4.09 -13.25 -10.85
CA SER A 68 2.95 -13.54 -11.72
C SER A 68 1.74 -12.65 -11.42
N PRO A 69 0.83 -12.47 -12.41
CA PRO A 69 -0.41 -11.71 -12.23
C PRO A 69 -1.34 -12.27 -11.15
N GLU A 70 -1.28 -13.57 -10.88
CA GLU A 70 -2.11 -14.26 -9.87
C GLU A 70 -1.78 -13.80 -8.45
N ARG A 71 -0.55 -13.28 -8.24
CA ARG A 71 -0.14 -12.69 -6.94
C ARG A 71 -0.70 -11.29 -6.72
N MET A 72 -1.30 -10.67 -7.73
CA MET A 72 -1.94 -9.35 -7.62
C MET A 72 -3.39 -9.52 -7.20
N VAL A 73 -3.71 -9.19 -5.95
CA VAL A 73 -5.06 -9.28 -5.39
C VAL A 73 -5.63 -7.89 -5.18
N PHE A 74 -6.86 -7.65 -5.67
CA PHE A 74 -7.57 -6.41 -5.45
C PHE A 74 -8.42 -6.48 -4.18
N THR A 75 -8.44 -5.38 -3.44
CA THR A 75 -9.29 -5.17 -2.28
C THR A 75 -10.10 -3.89 -2.46
N GLY A 76 -11.02 -3.60 -1.55
CA GLY A 76 -11.83 -2.39 -1.60
C GLY A 76 -11.03 -1.09 -1.42
N ASN A 77 -9.91 -1.13 -0.69
CA ASN A 77 -9.02 0.01 -0.46
C ASN A 77 -7.70 -0.42 0.19
N ALA A 78 -6.73 0.50 0.27
CA ALA A 78 -5.43 0.26 0.88
C ALA A 78 -5.52 -0.15 2.36
N THR A 79 -6.48 0.39 3.12
CA THR A 79 -6.68 0.02 4.54
C THR A 79 -7.02 -1.45 4.68
N GLU A 80 -7.91 -1.96 3.83
CA GLU A 80 -8.27 -3.39 3.81
C GLU A 80 -7.06 -4.26 3.43
N SER A 81 -6.32 -3.88 2.38
CA SER A 81 -5.10 -4.58 1.97
C SER A 81 -4.08 -4.69 3.10
N LEU A 82 -3.82 -3.58 3.80
CA LEU A 82 -2.89 -3.52 4.92
C LEU A 82 -3.36 -4.37 6.10
N ASN A 83 -4.66 -4.34 6.43
CA ASN A 83 -5.22 -5.20 7.48
C ASN A 83 -5.09 -6.69 7.14
N ILE A 84 -5.38 -7.08 5.90
CA ILE A 84 -5.22 -8.46 5.44
C ILE A 84 -3.75 -8.89 5.54
N ALA A 85 -2.82 -8.05 5.05
CA ALA A 85 -1.40 -8.36 5.08
C ALA A 85 -0.87 -8.47 6.52
N ILE A 86 -1.09 -7.46 7.35
CA ILE A 86 -0.58 -7.41 8.73
C ILE A 86 -1.14 -8.56 9.57
N LYS A 87 -2.47 -8.74 9.56
CA LYS A 87 -3.14 -9.78 10.36
C LYS A 87 -2.92 -11.19 9.82
N GLY A 88 -2.64 -11.32 8.53
CA GLY A 88 -2.37 -12.62 7.90
C GLY A 88 -0.92 -13.08 7.99
N LEU A 89 0.02 -12.16 8.21
CA LEU A 89 1.46 -12.46 8.26
C LEU A 89 1.99 -12.65 9.69
N LEU A 90 1.42 -11.93 10.66
CA LEU A 90 1.94 -11.87 12.02
C LEU A 90 1.22 -12.86 12.94
N ASN A 91 1.99 -13.54 13.80
CA ASN A 91 1.51 -14.46 14.81
C ASN A 91 2.01 -14.02 16.20
N PRO A 92 1.36 -14.44 17.29
CA PRO A 92 1.88 -14.25 18.63
C PRO A 92 3.33 -14.73 18.76
N GLY A 93 4.20 -13.90 19.34
CA GLY A 93 5.65 -14.15 19.45
C GLY A 93 6.48 -13.61 18.30
N ASP A 94 5.89 -13.23 17.16
CA ASP A 94 6.60 -12.51 16.11
C ASP A 94 6.93 -11.07 16.57
N HIS A 95 8.05 -10.54 16.09
CA HIS A 95 8.41 -9.14 16.24
C HIS A 95 8.26 -8.39 14.92
N VAL A 96 7.74 -7.16 14.98
CA VAL A 96 7.61 -6.28 13.82
C VAL A 96 8.19 -4.89 14.13
N ILE A 97 8.91 -4.35 13.16
CA ILE A 97 9.46 -3.00 13.22
C ILE A 97 8.62 -2.11 12.32
N THR A 98 8.24 -0.94 12.82
CA THR A 98 7.52 0.09 12.05
C THR A 98 8.04 1.48 12.39
N THR A 99 7.47 2.53 11.79
CA THR A 99 7.93 3.91 12.00
C THR A 99 6.88 4.77 12.69
N GLN A 100 7.32 5.85 13.30
CA GLN A 100 6.44 6.87 13.87
C GLN A 100 5.64 7.64 12.79
N LEU A 101 6.03 7.51 11.52
CA LEU A 101 5.43 8.22 10.38
C LEU A 101 4.27 7.47 9.74
N GLU A 102 3.89 6.34 10.31
CA GLU A 102 2.87 5.48 9.72
C GLU A 102 1.47 6.08 9.74
N HIS A 103 0.73 5.75 8.71
CA HIS A 103 -0.70 6.04 8.68
C HIS A 103 -1.47 5.11 9.62
N ASN A 104 -2.62 5.56 10.13
CA ASN A 104 -3.49 4.77 11.01
C ASN A 104 -3.92 3.41 10.43
N SER A 105 -3.94 3.27 9.10
CA SER A 105 -4.22 1.98 8.44
C SER A 105 -3.14 0.91 8.68
N VAL A 106 -1.95 1.33 9.11
CA VAL A 106 -0.86 0.45 9.56
C VAL A 106 -0.84 0.33 11.08
N LEU A 107 -0.87 1.47 11.80
CA LEU A 107 -0.72 1.44 13.26
C LEU A 107 -1.86 0.70 13.97
N ARG A 108 -3.12 0.92 13.54
CA ARG A 108 -4.27 0.28 14.20
C ARG A 108 -4.22 -1.25 14.14
N PRO A 109 -4.04 -1.90 12.97
CA PRO A 109 -3.88 -3.35 12.95
C PRO A 109 -2.62 -3.84 13.66
N LEU A 110 -1.52 -3.08 13.71
CA LEU A 110 -0.33 -3.44 14.49
C LEU A 110 -0.62 -3.44 15.99
N TYR A 111 -1.29 -2.42 16.52
CA TYR A 111 -1.71 -2.40 17.94
C TYR A 111 -2.67 -3.54 18.28
N GLU A 112 -3.60 -3.89 17.36
CA GLU A 112 -4.46 -5.07 17.56
C GLU A 112 -3.64 -6.36 17.60
N MET A 113 -2.58 -6.48 16.80
CA MET A 113 -1.70 -7.64 16.83
C MET A 113 -0.80 -7.65 18.09
N GLU A 114 -0.39 -6.48 18.57
CA GLU A 114 0.34 -6.34 19.85
C GLU A 114 -0.49 -6.88 21.04
N GLU A 115 -1.80 -6.55 21.08
CA GLU A 115 -2.72 -7.12 22.07
C GLU A 115 -2.83 -8.66 21.98
N LYS A 116 -2.53 -9.23 20.81
CA LYS A 116 -2.52 -10.68 20.56
C LYS A 116 -1.16 -11.35 20.78
N GLY A 117 -0.16 -10.59 21.26
CA GLY A 117 1.16 -11.11 21.60
C GLY A 117 2.23 -10.95 20.52
N VAL A 118 2.01 -10.10 19.50
CA VAL A 118 3.07 -9.64 18.62
C VAL A 118 3.86 -8.54 19.31
N GLU A 119 5.18 -8.56 19.18
CA GLU A 119 6.02 -7.51 19.74
C GLU A 119 6.27 -6.40 18.70
N LEU A 120 6.02 -5.15 19.11
CA LEU A 120 6.09 -3.99 18.23
C LEU A 120 7.23 -3.05 18.61
N THR A 121 8.12 -2.74 17.66
CA THR A 121 9.10 -1.66 17.79
C THR A 121 8.74 -0.52 16.83
N ILE A 122 8.54 0.68 17.39
CA ILE A 122 8.26 1.89 16.61
C ILE A 122 9.52 2.76 16.58
N VAL A 123 10.18 2.84 15.42
CA VAL A 123 11.35 3.69 15.21
C VAL A 123 10.92 5.15 15.14
N LYS A 124 11.53 5.98 15.95
CA LYS A 124 11.21 7.41 16.04
C LYS A 124 11.72 8.17 14.83
N ALA A 125 10.97 9.18 14.43
CA ALA A 125 11.42 10.15 13.44
C ALA A 125 12.14 11.33 14.12
N ASP A 126 13.11 11.94 13.42
CA ASP A 126 13.73 13.19 13.83
C ASP A 126 12.78 14.39 13.67
N VAL A 127 13.22 15.56 14.06
CA VAL A 127 12.43 16.82 13.97
C VAL A 127 12.12 17.23 12.52
N GLN A 128 12.81 16.67 11.54
CA GLN A 128 12.54 16.84 10.11
C GLN A 128 11.62 15.74 9.54
N GLY A 129 11.14 14.81 10.38
CA GLY A 129 10.30 13.71 9.97
C GLY A 129 11.04 12.62 9.18
N ARG A 130 12.30 12.30 9.55
CA ARG A 130 13.10 11.25 8.92
C ARG A 130 13.34 10.12 9.91
N CYS A 131 13.15 8.88 9.48
CA CYS A 131 13.48 7.69 10.27
C CYS A 131 14.86 7.17 9.87
N SER A 132 15.67 6.83 10.88
CA SER A 132 17.01 6.28 10.70
C SER A 132 16.94 4.79 10.30
N ILE A 133 17.54 4.42 9.17
CA ILE A 133 17.69 3.03 8.76
C ILE A 133 18.61 2.27 9.73
N ALA A 134 19.64 2.94 10.27
CA ALA A 134 20.51 2.34 11.27
C ALA A 134 19.74 1.97 12.55
N ASP A 135 18.77 2.79 12.97
CA ASP A 135 17.92 2.47 14.13
C ASP A 135 16.96 1.31 13.83
N MET A 136 16.47 1.21 12.57
CA MET A 136 15.68 0.05 12.13
C MET A 136 16.55 -1.22 12.16
N GLU A 137 17.79 -1.17 11.63
CA GLU A 137 18.71 -2.30 11.65
C GLU A 137 19.08 -2.72 13.08
N ALA A 138 19.33 -1.75 13.95
CA ALA A 138 19.64 -2.01 15.37
C ALA A 138 18.46 -2.64 16.15
N ALA A 139 17.24 -2.42 15.68
CA ALA A 139 16.04 -3.01 16.29
C ALA A 139 15.77 -4.46 15.83
N ILE A 140 16.50 -4.96 14.82
CA ILE A 140 16.34 -6.34 14.32
C ILE A 140 16.81 -7.33 15.38
N ARG A 141 16.01 -8.36 15.60
CA ARG A 141 16.28 -9.47 16.53
C ARG A 141 15.79 -10.80 15.92
N PRO A 142 16.13 -11.95 16.50
CA PRO A 142 15.79 -13.27 15.94
C PRO A 142 14.30 -13.46 15.63
N GLU A 143 13.42 -12.87 16.44
CA GLU A 143 11.96 -12.96 16.30
C GLU A 143 11.40 -11.95 15.28
N THR A 144 12.26 -11.09 14.69
CA THR A 144 11.80 -10.08 13.71
C THR A 144 11.28 -10.75 12.44
N LYS A 145 9.99 -10.61 12.22
CA LYS A 145 9.27 -11.16 11.07
C LYS A 145 9.23 -10.22 9.89
N ALA A 146 9.00 -8.92 10.16
CA ALA A 146 8.81 -7.93 9.12
C ALA A 146 9.25 -6.52 9.56
N ILE A 147 9.59 -5.70 8.57
CA ILE A 147 9.60 -4.24 8.68
C ILE A 147 8.45 -3.71 7.84
N ILE A 148 7.64 -2.83 8.41
CA ILE A 148 6.51 -2.18 7.74
C ILE A 148 6.71 -0.68 7.82
N CYS A 149 6.86 0.01 6.68
CA CYS A 149 7.00 1.45 6.67
C CYS A 149 6.31 2.10 5.47
N THR A 150 5.86 3.34 5.66
CA THR A 150 5.39 4.18 4.56
C THR A 150 6.54 4.56 3.65
N HIS A 151 6.34 4.54 2.32
CA HIS A 151 7.31 5.06 1.37
C HIS A 151 7.33 6.59 1.36
N GLY A 152 6.16 7.20 1.42
CA GLY A 152 6.01 8.65 1.45
C GLY A 152 4.98 9.10 2.47
N SER A 153 5.38 9.97 3.38
CA SER A 153 4.48 10.49 4.41
C SER A 153 3.42 11.40 3.81
N ASN A 154 2.16 11.11 4.05
CA ASN A 154 1.04 11.97 3.69
C ASN A 154 0.99 13.29 4.49
N VAL A 155 1.72 13.37 5.59
CA VAL A 155 1.77 14.55 6.47
C VAL A 155 2.95 15.45 6.13
N THR A 156 4.17 14.89 6.05
CA THR A 156 5.39 15.66 5.85
C THR A 156 5.85 15.71 4.39
N GLY A 157 5.41 14.77 3.55
CA GLY A 157 5.91 14.59 2.19
C GLY A 157 7.29 13.96 2.09
N ASN A 158 7.92 13.61 3.21
CA ASN A 158 9.22 12.96 3.23
C ASN A 158 9.13 11.56 2.63
N LEU A 159 10.17 11.20 1.87
CA LEU A 159 10.34 9.86 1.34
C LEU A 159 11.28 9.06 2.23
N VAL A 160 10.96 7.79 2.43
CA VAL A 160 11.80 6.80 3.08
C VAL A 160 12.60 6.06 2.01
N ASP A 161 13.88 5.80 2.25
CA ASP A 161 14.73 5.02 1.33
C ASP A 161 14.36 3.52 1.42
N ILE A 162 13.30 3.15 0.70
CA ILE A 162 12.82 1.77 0.67
C ILE A 162 13.81 0.82 -0.01
N ALA A 163 14.69 1.30 -0.88
CA ALA A 163 15.71 0.48 -1.52
C ALA A 163 16.76 0.01 -0.48
N ALA A 164 17.22 0.93 0.36
CA ALA A 164 18.15 0.60 1.43
C ALA A 164 17.50 -0.33 2.47
N ILE A 165 16.23 -0.11 2.84
CA ILE A 165 15.51 -1.01 3.75
C ILE A 165 15.34 -2.40 3.12
N GLY A 166 14.96 -2.48 1.84
CA GLY A 166 14.81 -3.74 1.12
C GLY A 166 16.12 -4.54 1.07
N ALA A 167 17.25 -3.88 0.80
CA ALA A 167 18.57 -4.52 0.84
C ALA A 167 18.93 -5.04 2.25
N MET A 168 18.62 -4.27 3.27
CA MET A 168 18.80 -4.65 4.66
C MET A 168 17.93 -5.86 5.03
N THR A 169 16.63 -5.82 4.75
CA THR A 169 15.72 -6.91 5.08
C THR A 169 16.09 -8.21 4.36
N GLN A 170 16.54 -8.11 3.12
CA GLN A 170 17.06 -9.27 2.36
C GLN A 170 18.28 -9.91 3.04
N LYS A 171 19.21 -9.10 3.56
CA LYS A 171 20.40 -9.57 4.29
C LYS A 171 20.02 -10.39 5.52
N TYR A 172 18.96 -10.01 6.22
CA TYR A 172 18.47 -10.67 7.45
C TYR A 172 17.39 -11.73 7.18
N GLY A 173 16.92 -11.89 5.94
CA GLY A 173 15.87 -12.85 5.58
C GLY A 173 14.50 -12.54 6.17
N ILE A 174 14.21 -11.25 6.44
CA ILE A 174 12.92 -10.76 6.97
C ILE A 174 12.09 -10.09 5.88
N LEU A 175 10.78 -10.03 6.08
CA LEU A 175 9.86 -9.42 5.13
C LEU A 175 9.93 -7.87 5.14
N PHE A 176 9.63 -7.26 3.98
CA PHE A 176 9.52 -5.83 3.84
C PHE A 176 8.31 -5.47 2.96
#